data_3da0a8e3e2228f12235719c4d3d9fb9b
#
_entry.id   3da0a8e3e2228f12235719c4d3d9fb9b
#
_cell.length_a   1.000
_cell.length_b   1.000
_cell.length_c   1.000
_cell.angle_alpha   90.00
_cell.angle_beta   90.00
_cell.angle_gamma   90.00
#
_symmetry.space_group_name_H-M   'P 1'
#
loop_
_entity.id
_entity.type
_entity.pdbx_description
1 polymer ?
#
loop_
_entity_poly.entity_id
_entity_poly.type
_entity_poly.pdbx_seq_one_letter_code
_entity_poly.pdbx_strand_id
1 'polypeptide(L)'
;LQRNSTFFTTLAYSQLGQSRIHLRPNIWTRGNRWHLLLDLSYQNADYKFFGIGNHTRLSSEELLRNIITQADFEADHLLAPHIYGGISLIYQGFRNFSTGGNGIFENSALKQQNNGYALFSGANFIFDTRDNQNYTRHGHYFRLNADFSPGFLSSAGVMEHLNIESRDFWSLNKNMVLGLNILFNSNTGKSVPFYFLNQLGSDQMMRGYYKGRFRDRDLLASQLEYRWLFCPRLGLDVFGGEGQVFGNTRFAVSEFKPNYGFGGRYIFDLKSNLTIRIDYGRGLQPEGEKTISGVYLSLGEAF
;
A
#
# COMPACT_ATOMS: atom_id res chain seq x y z
N LEU A 1 22.08 -12.31 -10.42
CA LEU A 1 22.05 -12.52 -8.96
C LEU A 1 20.78 -13.30 -8.58
N GLN A 2 20.86 -14.32 -7.70
CA GLN A 2 19.68 -15.03 -7.19
C GLN A 2 18.93 -14.10 -6.22
N ARG A 3 17.63 -13.91 -6.41
CA ARG A 3 16.78 -13.15 -5.51
C ARG A 3 16.48 -13.94 -4.24
N ASN A 4 16.34 -13.23 -3.13
CA ASN A 4 16.05 -13.83 -1.85
C ASN A 4 14.56 -14.13 -1.71
N SER A 5 14.25 -15.36 -1.29
CA SER A 5 12.91 -15.68 -0.80
C SER A 5 12.75 -15.17 0.61
N THR A 6 11.57 -14.65 0.93
CA THR A 6 11.23 -14.15 2.26
C THR A 6 9.96 -14.80 2.77
N PHE A 7 9.88 -14.96 4.06
CA PHE A 7 8.69 -15.43 4.75
C PHE A 7 8.37 -14.44 5.87
N PHE A 8 7.30 -13.72 5.70
CA PHE A 8 6.86 -12.73 6.69
C PHE A 8 5.60 -13.22 7.39
N THR A 9 5.56 -13.12 8.72
CA THR A 9 4.37 -13.42 9.50
C THR A 9 4.16 -12.38 10.59
N THR A 10 2.92 -12.01 10.82
CA THR A 10 2.51 -11.14 11.91
C THR A 10 1.35 -11.79 12.65
N LEU A 11 1.48 -11.87 13.97
CA LEU A 11 0.39 -12.22 14.88
C LEU A 11 0.28 -11.09 15.88
N ALA A 12 -0.86 -10.45 15.97
CA ALA A 12 -1.09 -9.37 16.93
C ALA A 12 -2.47 -9.51 17.54
N TYR A 13 -2.53 -9.26 18.84
CA TYR A 13 -3.78 -9.19 19.61
C TYR A 13 -3.67 -8.05 20.61
N SER A 14 -4.72 -7.24 20.70
CA SER A 14 -4.77 -6.09 21.60
C SER A 14 -5.77 -6.32 22.74
N GLN A 15 -5.60 -5.60 23.85
CA GLN A 15 -6.52 -5.60 24.98
C GLN A 15 -7.95 -5.13 24.61
N LEU A 16 -8.09 -4.41 23.48
CA LEU A 16 -9.38 -3.98 22.95
C LEU A 16 -10.07 -5.04 22.07
N GLY A 17 -9.60 -6.29 22.07
CA GLY A 17 -10.14 -7.38 21.26
C GLY A 17 -9.85 -7.25 19.77
N GLN A 18 -8.89 -6.44 19.39
CA GLN A 18 -8.44 -6.33 18.00
C GLN A 18 -7.43 -7.42 17.70
N SER A 19 -7.48 -7.99 16.51
CA SER A 19 -6.59 -9.06 16.09
C SER A 19 -6.13 -8.87 14.66
N ARG A 20 -4.89 -9.29 14.39
CA ARG A 20 -4.32 -9.35 13.04
C ARG A 20 -3.50 -10.61 12.89
N ILE A 21 -3.75 -11.32 11.80
CA ILE A 21 -2.97 -12.46 11.35
C ILE A 21 -2.54 -12.13 9.93
N HIS A 22 -1.24 -12.22 9.65
CA HIS A 22 -0.71 -11.98 8.32
C HIS A 22 0.39 -12.99 8.03
N LEU A 23 0.32 -13.63 6.88
CA LEU A 23 1.25 -14.64 6.40
C LEU A 23 1.59 -14.31 4.96
N ARG A 24 2.88 -14.05 4.67
CA ARG A 24 3.33 -13.64 3.35
C ARG A 24 4.63 -14.33 2.93
N PRO A 25 4.57 -15.58 2.45
CA PRO A 25 5.67 -16.19 1.71
C PRO A 25 5.85 -15.50 0.35
N ASN A 26 7.07 -15.12 0.04
CA ASN A 26 7.51 -14.58 -1.24
C ASN A 26 8.70 -15.43 -1.69
N ILE A 27 8.51 -16.25 -2.71
CA ILE A 27 9.41 -17.34 -3.07
C ILE A 27 9.97 -17.09 -4.47
N TRP A 28 11.30 -17.09 -4.57
CA TRP A 28 12.04 -17.05 -5.82
C TRP A 28 12.68 -18.41 -6.05
N THR A 29 12.31 -19.07 -7.13
CA THR A 29 12.91 -20.37 -7.49
C THR A 29 14.32 -20.20 -8.04
N ARG A 30 15.06 -21.30 -8.12
CA ARG A 30 16.45 -21.29 -8.62
C ARG A 30 16.54 -20.65 -10.00
N GLY A 31 17.49 -19.73 -10.16
CA GLY A 31 17.69 -18.94 -11.39
C GLY A 31 16.61 -17.90 -11.61
N ASN A 32 15.84 -17.54 -10.58
CA ASN A 32 14.74 -16.57 -10.62
C ASN A 32 13.69 -16.89 -11.70
N ARG A 33 13.48 -18.18 -12.03
CA ARG A 33 12.56 -18.58 -13.09
C ARG A 33 11.10 -18.33 -12.73
N TRP A 34 10.74 -18.56 -11.47
CA TRP A 34 9.43 -18.30 -10.94
C TRP A 34 9.52 -17.38 -9.73
N HIS A 35 8.59 -16.45 -9.68
CA HIS A 35 8.25 -15.67 -8.50
C HIS A 35 6.85 -16.09 -8.06
N LEU A 36 6.73 -16.58 -6.83
CA LEU A 36 5.47 -17.00 -6.23
C LEU A 36 5.22 -16.14 -4.99
N LEU A 37 4.11 -15.47 -4.97
CA LEU A 37 3.65 -14.68 -3.82
C LEU A 37 2.33 -15.25 -3.32
N LEU A 38 2.25 -15.47 -2.02
CA LEU A 38 0.99 -15.70 -1.33
C LEU A 38 0.90 -14.66 -0.21
N ASP A 39 -0.22 -13.96 -0.12
CA ASP A 39 -0.49 -13.00 0.95
C ASP A 39 -1.84 -13.34 1.59
N LEU A 40 -1.80 -13.90 2.79
CA LEU A 40 -2.99 -14.25 3.55
C LEU A 40 -3.11 -13.33 4.74
N SER A 41 -4.21 -12.62 4.85
CA SER A 41 -4.43 -11.75 5.99
C SER A 41 -5.84 -11.83 6.55
N TYR A 42 -5.93 -11.78 7.85
CA TYR A 42 -7.14 -11.55 8.61
C TYR A 42 -6.92 -10.40 9.58
N GLN A 43 -7.82 -9.45 9.57
CA GLN A 43 -7.79 -8.32 10.47
C GLN A 43 -9.18 -8.10 11.07
N ASN A 44 -9.25 -7.94 12.39
CA ASN A 44 -10.40 -7.42 13.12
C ASN A 44 -9.91 -6.24 13.94
N ALA A 45 -10.16 -5.02 13.48
CA ALA A 45 -9.63 -3.82 14.12
C ALA A 45 -10.52 -2.60 13.87
N ASP A 46 -10.46 -1.67 14.81
CA ASP A 46 -11.10 -0.37 14.63
C ASP A 46 -10.26 0.51 13.71
N TYR A 47 -10.93 1.27 12.87
CA TYR A 47 -10.29 2.24 12.00
C TYR A 47 -11.13 3.51 11.90
N LYS A 48 -10.45 4.61 11.58
CA LYS A 48 -11.08 5.92 11.41
C LYS A 48 -11.59 6.08 10.00
N PHE A 49 -12.87 6.40 9.88
CA PHE A 49 -13.54 6.70 8.63
C PHE A 49 -13.87 8.19 8.58
N PHE A 50 -13.53 8.85 7.47
CA PHE A 50 -13.71 10.30 7.29
C PHE A 50 -14.66 10.63 6.13
N GLY A 51 -15.28 9.61 5.50
CA GLY A 51 -16.07 9.75 4.29
C GLY A 51 -15.30 9.38 3.03
N ILE A 52 -15.85 9.70 1.87
CA ILE A 52 -15.33 9.39 0.54
C ILE A 52 -14.90 10.69 -0.15
N GLY A 53 -13.79 10.64 -0.88
CA GLY A 53 -13.25 11.73 -1.68
C GLY A 53 -12.03 12.41 -1.07
N ASN A 54 -11.52 13.38 -1.82
CA ASN A 54 -10.28 14.10 -1.52
C ASN A 54 -10.49 15.32 -0.61
N HIS A 55 -11.75 15.68 -0.28
CA HIS A 55 -12.11 16.89 0.48
C HIS A 55 -12.79 16.60 1.83
N THR A 56 -12.68 15.37 2.33
CA THR A 56 -13.26 14.99 3.62
C THR A 56 -12.63 15.77 4.76
N ARG A 57 -13.41 16.10 5.81
CA ARG A 57 -12.95 16.88 6.97
C ARG A 57 -12.49 15.96 8.11
N LEU A 58 -11.53 16.41 8.92
CA LEU A 58 -11.14 15.71 10.15
C LEU A 58 -12.32 15.61 11.14
N SER A 59 -13.17 16.63 11.20
CA SER A 59 -14.37 16.65 12.05
C SER A 59 -15.41 15.59 11.67
N SER A 60 -15.31 14.99 10.48
CA SER A 60 -16.17 13.89 10.03
C SER A 60 -15.67 12.52 10.48
N GLU A 61 -14.68 12.47 11.37
CA GLU A 61 -14.15 11.20 11.89
C GLU A 61 -15.23 10.38 12.59
N GLU A 62 -15.40 9.14 12.13
CA GLU A 62 -16.22 8.12 12.77
C GLU A 62 -15.38 6.86 12.97
N LEU A 63 -15.50 6.23 14.14
CA LEU A 63 -14.82 4.97 14.43
C LEU A 63 -15.65 3.80 13.95
N LEU A 64 -15.11 3.03 13.00
CA LEU A 64 -15.73 1.82 12.51
C LEU A 64 -14.87 0.61 12.88
N ARG A 65 -15.50 -0.51 13.17
CA ARG A 65 -14.84 -1.81 13.23
C ARG A 65 -14.85 -2.45 11.84
N ASN A 66 -13.70 -2.93 11.42
CA ASN A 66 -13.54 -3.59 10.14
C ASN A 66 -12.98 -5.00 10.34
N ILE A 67 -13.70 -5.99 9.80
CA ILE A 67 -13.17 -7.34 9.65
C ILE A 67 -12.82 -7.52 8.18
N ILE A 68 -11.52 -7.71 7.91
CA ILE A 68 -10.98 -7.94 6.56
C ILE A 68 -10.42 -9.34 6.51
N THR A 69 -10.78 -10.07 5.46
CA THR A 69 -10.14 -11.34 5.08
C THR A 69 -9.61 -11.18 3.66
N GLN A 70 -8.33 -11.44 3.46
CA GLN A 70 -7.69 -11.31 2.17
C GLN A 70 -6.82 -12.53 1.89
N ALA A 71 -6.85 -12.99 0.64
CA ALA A 71 -5.99 -14.04 0.15
C ALA A 71 -5.58 -13.68 -1.28
N ASP A 72 -4.31 -13.33 -1.48
CA ASP A 72 -3.73 -12.98 -2.76
C ASP A 72 -2.71 -14.04 -3.15
N PHE A 73 -2.85 -14.60 -4.33
CA PHE A 73 -1.89 -15.51 -4.94
C PHE A 73 -1.41 -14.95 -6.25
N GLU A 74 -0.10 -14.96 -6.46
CA GLU A 74 0.53 -14.56 -7.71
C GLU A 74 1.58 -15.59 -8.12
N ALA A 75 1.63 -15.86 -9.40
CA ALA A 75 2.63 -16.74 -10.00
C ALA A 75 3.17 -16.10 -11.28
N ASP A 76 4.40 -15.60 -11.22
CA ASP A 76 5.06 -14.91 -12.32
C ASP A 76 6.22 -15.75 -12.85
N HIS A 77 6.28 -15.93 -14.15
CA HIS A 77 7.34 -16.67 -14.86
C HIS A 77 8.27 -15.71 -15.59
N LEU A 78 9.57 -16.00 -15.56
CA LEU A 78 10.59 -15.26 -16.29
C LEU A 78 10.41 -15.49 -17.81
N LEU A 79 10.02 -14.46 -18.54
CA LEU A 79 9.78 -14.47 -19.99
C LEU A 79 11.03 -14.06 -20.77
N ALA A 80 11.75 -13.06 -20.26
CA ALA A 80 13.01 -12.56 -20.80
C ALA A 80 13.86 -12.00 -19.64
N PRO A 81 15.15 -11.68 -19.83
CA PRO A 81 15.97 -11.08 -18.78
C PRO A 81 15.27 -9.89 -18.12
N HIS A 82 15.06 -9.98 -16.80
CA HIS A 82 14.37 -8.96 -15.98
C HIS A 82 12.87 -8.77 -16.24
N ILE A 83 12.25 -9.54 -17.14
CA ILE A 83 10.83 -9.43 -17.51
C ILE A 83 10.09 -10.68 -17.04
N TYR A 84 9.03 -10.48 -16.26
CA TYR A 84 8.14 -11.53 -15.79
C TYR A 84 6.72 -11.25 -16.25
N GLY A 85 6.01 -12.32 -16.59
CA GLY A 85 4.58 -12.29 -16.81
C GLY A 85 3.92 -13.37 -15.99
N GLY A 86 2.76 -13.10 -15.47
CA GLY A 86 2.10 -14.00 -14.54
C GLY A 86 0.61 -13.82 -14.43
N ILE A 87 0.06 -14.56 -13.50
CA ILE A 87 -1.36 -14.53 -13.14
C ILE A 87 -1.54 -14.19 -11.68
N SER A 88 -2.68 -13.60 -11.36
CA SER A 88 -3.13 -13.28 -10.01
C SER A 88 -4.50 -13.89 -9.71
N LEU A 89 -4.71 -14.23 -8.44
CA LEU A 89 -6.00 -14.61 -7.89
C LEU A 89 -6.13 -13.91 -6.52
N ILE A 90 -7.09 -12.99 -6.40
CA ILE A 90 -7.21 -12.12 -5.23
C ILE A 90 -8.62 -12.24 -4.66
N TYR A 91 -8.73 -12.76 -3.44
CA TYR A 91 -9.96 -12.73 -2.67
C TYR A 91 -9.91 -11.64 -1.62
N GLN A 92 -10.96 -10.84 -1.54
CA GLN A 92 -11.15 -9.83 -0.51
C GLN A 92 -12.55 -9.90 0.06
N GLY A 93 -12.65 -10.03 1.39
CA GLY A 93 -13.91 -10.03 2.12
C GLY A 93 -13.91 -8.96 3.21
N PHE A 94 -15.02 -8.25 3.36
CA PHE A 94 -15.17 -7.12 4.28
C PHE A 94 -16.44 -7.22 5.08
N ARG A 95 -16.35 -6.86 6.38
CA ARG A 95 -17.49 -6.53 7.24
C ARG A 95 -17.18 -5.26 8.00
N ASN A 96 -18.07 -4.30 7.93
CA ASN A 96 -17.92 -3.01 8.58
C ASN A 96 -19.14 -2.71 9.43
N PHE A 97 -18.93 -2.17 10.62
CA PHE A 97 -19.99 -1.73 11.49
C PHE A 97 -19.55 -0.56 12.36
N SER A 98 -20.47 0.37 12.63
CA SER A 98 -20.21 1.49 13.51
C SER A 98 -20.04 1.00 14.95
N THR A 99 -19.10 1.62 15.66
CA THR A 99 -18.88 1.38 17.08
C THR A 99 -19.46 2.49 17.96
N GLY A 100 -20.00 3.57 17.35
CA GLY A 100 -20.37 4.80 18.07
C GLY A 100 -21.65 5.53 17.63
N GLY A 101 -22.39 5.03 16.68
CA GLY A 101 -23.83 5.26 16.51
C GLY A 101 -24.40 6.63 16.11
N ASN A 102 -23.71 7.62 15.55
CA ASN A 102 -24.34 8.82 14.93
C ASN A 102 -23.45 9.55 13.91
N GLY A 103 -22.49 8.85 13.29
CA GLY A 103 -21.57 9.44 12.34
C GLY A 103 -22.08 9.45 10.90
N ILE A 104 -21.19 9.81 9.97
CA ILE A 104 -21.49 9.88 8.54
C ILE A 104 -21.79 8.52 7.92
N PHE A 105 -21.19 7.44 8.45
CA PHE A 105 -21.45 6.08 7.97
C PHE A 105 -22.87 5.64 8.36
N GLU A 106 -23.22 5.79 9.63
CA GLU A 106 -24.50 5.35 10.19
C GLU A 106 -25.69 6.10 9.57
N ASN A 107 -25.51 7.38 9.24
CA ASN A 107 -26.54 8.25 8.68
C ASN A 107 -26.56 8.31 7.15
N SER A 108 -25.79 7.46 6.47
CA SER A 108 -25.68 7.45 5.01
C SER A 108 -26.12 6.13 4.40
N ALA A 109 -26.30 6.11 3.07
CA ALA A 109 -26.53 4.89 2.30
C ALA A 109 -25.36 3.89 2.40
N LEU A 110 -24.19 4.29 2.93
CA LEU A 110 -23.02 3.43 3.12
C LEU A 110 -23.28 2.31 4.13
N LYS A 111 -24.17 2.54 5.10
CA LYS A 111 -24.63 1.50 6.05
C LYS A 111 -25.22 0.29 5.35
N GLN A 112 -25.90 0.48 4.24
CA GLN A 112 -26.49 -0.62 3.45
C GLN A 112 -25.43 -1.45 2.72
N GLN A 113 -24.22 -0.91 2.56
CA GLN A 113 -23.06 -1.56 1.95
C GLN A 113 -22.01 -1.96 3.00
N ASN A 114 -22.44 -2.44 4.15
CA ASN A 114 -21.55 -2.69 5.30
C ASN A 114 -20.70 -3.96 5.17
N ASN A 115 -21.05 -4.88 4.27
CA ASN A 115 -20.30 -6.09 4.03
C ASN A 115 -20.27 -6.46 2.54
N GLY A 116 -19.29 -7.26 2.17
CA GLY A 116 -19.17 -7.78 0.82
C GLY A 116 -17.85 -8.50 0.58
N TYR A 117 -17.77 -9.09 -0.57
CA TYR A 117 -16.58 -9.81 -1.04
C TYR A 117 -16.43 -9.64 -2.55
N ALA A 118 -15.22 -9.89 -3.02
CA ALA A 118 -14.91 -10.07 -4.43
C ALA A 118 -13.76 -11.06 -4.60
N LEU A 119 -13.84 -11.87 -5.64
CA LEU A 119 -12.76 -12.72 -6.12
C LEU A 119 -12.34 -12.20 -7.49
N PHE A 120 -11.13 -11.69 -7.57
CA PHE A 120 -10.52 -11.20 -8.81
C PHE A 120 -9.58 -12.26 -9.37
N SER A 121 -9.49 -12.32 -10.69
CA SER A 121 -8.44 -13.02 -11.41
C SER A 121 -7.84 -12.09 -12.46
N GLY A 122 -6.54 -12.17 -12.66
CA GLY A 122 -5.88 -11.21 -13.53
C GLY A 122 -4.53 -11.63 -14.04
N ALA A 123 -3.85 -10.68 -14.64
CA ALA A 123 -2.53 -10.84 -15.22
C ALA A 123 -1.55 -9.82 -14.64
N ASN A 124 -0.30 -10.27 -14.48
CA ASN A 124 0.81 -9.49 -13.97
C ASN A 124 1.88 -9.29 -15.04
N PHE A 125 2.48 -8.13 -15.06
CA PHE A 125 3.70 -7.82 -15.76
C PHE A 125 4.68 -7.15 -14.80
N ILE A 126 5.92 -7.67 -14.74
CA ILE A 126 6.98 -7.10 -13.89
C ILE A 126 8.24 -6.92 -14.72
N PHE A 127 8.83 -5.73 -14.66
CA PHE A 127 10.18 -5.45 -15.12
C PHE A 127 11.04 -5.04 -13.92
N ASP A 128 12.11 -5.80 -13.61
CA ASP A 128 12.88 -5.59 -12.39
C ASP A 128 14.37 -5.76 -12.60
N THR A 129 15.09 -4.63 -12.68
CA THR A 129 16.54 -4.55 -12.82
C THR A 129 17.25 -4.14 -11.54
N ARG A 130 16.55 -4.09 -10.40
CA ARG A 130 17.14 -3.69 -9.11
C ARG A 130 18.27 -4.60 -8.71
N ASP A 131 19.33 -4.01 -8.18
CA ASP A 131 20.51 -4.70 -7.65
C ASP A 131 20.22 -5.52 -6.38
N ASN A 132 19.32 -5.02 -5.53
CA ASN A 132 18.86 -5.69 -4.30
C ASN A 132 17.41 -5.32 -4.01
N GLN A 133 16.63 -6.27 -3.45
CA GLN A 133 15.21 -6.04 -3.17
C GLN A 133 14.96 -5.38 -1.80
N ASN A 134 15.87 -5.59 -0.83
CA ASN A 134 15.70 -5.11 0.54
C ASN A 134 16.27 -3.70 0.75
N TYR A 135 17.38 -3.37 0.07
CA TYR A 135 17.99 -2.05 0.04
C TYR A 135 18.50 -1.80 -1.37
N THR A 136 17.63 -1.30 -2.22
CA THR A 136 17.95 -1.01 -3.61
C THR A 136 18.81 0.22 -3.71
N ARG A 137 19.90 0.15 -4.49
CA ARG A 137 20.81 1.26 -4.73
C ARG A 137 20.73 1.80 -6.17
N HIS A 138 20.47 0.92 -7.12
CA HIS A 138 20.28 1.29 -8.53
C HIS A 138 19.37 0.28 -9.23
N GLY A 139 18.76 0.74 -10.32
CA GLY A 139 17.86 -0.06 -11.14
C GLY A 139 16.42 0.43 -11.09
N HIS A 140 15.59 -0.27 -11.82
CA HIS A 140 14.19 0.04 -12.03
C HIS A 140 13.32 -1.15 -11.61
N TYR A 141 12.16 -0.85 -11.07
CA TYR A 141 11.09 -1.80 -10.85
C TYR A 141 9.82 -1.21 -11.43
N PHE A 142 9.21 -1.92 -12.35
CA PHE A 142 7.89 -1.57 -12.87
C PHE A 142 6.97 -2.77 -12.70
N ARG A 143 5.77 -2.54 -12.22
CA ARG A 143 4.73 -3.54 -12.06
C ARG A 143 3.42 -3.03 -12.61
N LEU A 144 2.74 -3.90 -13.35
CA LEU A 144 1.37 -3.73 -13.81
C LEU A 144 0.58 -4.96 -13.40
N ASN A 145 -0.50 -4.78 -12.66
CA ASN A 145 -1.53 -5.80 -12.41
C ASN A 145 -2.84 -5.31 -12.98
N ALA A 146 -3.53 -6.18 -13.69
CA ALA A 146 -4.86 -5.93 -14.20
C ALA A 146 -5.75 -7.13 -13.85
N ASP A 147 -6.71 -6.91 -12.95
CA ASP A 147 -7.54 -7.94 -12.36
C ASP A 147 -9.03 -7.64 -12.61
N PHE A 148 -9.80 -8.69 -12.82
CA PHE A 148 -11.23 -8.64 -13.12
C PHE A 148 -12.00 -9.57 -12.19
N SER A 149 -13.12 -9.08 -11.65
CA SER A 149 -14.08 -9.87 -10.89
C SER A 149 -15.43 -9.86 -11.60
N PRO A 150 -15.89 -11.01 -12.11
CA PRO A 150 -17.21 -11.11 -12.71
C PRO A 150 -18.30 -10.99 -11.63
N GLY A 151 -19.50 -10.51 -12.03
CA GLY A 151 -20.56 -10.18 -11.08
C GLY A 151 -21.05 -11.35 -10.21
N PHE A 152 -20.85 -12.60 -10.63
CA PHE A 152 -21.20 -13.79 -9.83
C PHE A 152 -20.13 -14.17 -8.79
N LEU A 153 -18.94 -13.56 -8.85
CA LEU A 153 -17.86 -13.73 -7.87
C LEU A 153 -17.65 -12.49 -6.99
N SER A 154 -18.54 -11.51 -7.08
CA SER A 154 -18.49 -10.28 -6.29
C SER A 154 -19.87 -9.86 -5.82
N SER A 155 -19.97 -9.46 -4.55
CA SER A 155 -21.18 -8.85 -3.99
C SER A 155 -21.45 -7.44 -4.55
N ALA A 156 -20.48 -6.82 -5.18
CA ALA A 156 -20.56 -5.49 -5.78
C ALA A 156 -20.89 -5.49 -7.30
N GLY A 157 -21.13 -6.70 -7.87
CA GLY A 157 -21.25 -6.86 -9.32
C GLY A 157 -19.89 -6.92 -10.01
N VAL A 158 -19.84 -6.56 -11.28
CA VAL A 158 -18.59 -6.54 -12.05
C VAL A 158 -17.66 -5.47 -11.52
N MET A 159 -16.41 -5.85 -11.26
CA MET A 159 -15.35 -4.95 -10.79
C MET A 159 -14.05 -5.20 -11.55
N GLU A 160 -13.28 -4.15 -11.75
CA GLU A 160 -11.93 -4.17 -12.30
C GLU A 160 -10.98 -3.51 -11.33
N HIS A 161 -9.79 -4.06 -11.21
CA HIS A 161 -8.69 -3.51 -10.42
C HIS A 161 -7.46 -3.35 -11.28
N LEU A 162 -6.87 -2.15 -11.27
CA LEU A 162 -5.62 -1.83 -11.95
C LEU A 162 -4.63 -1.28 -10.94
N ASN A 163 -3.45 -1.88 -10.89
CA ASN A 163 -2.31 -1.38 -10.13
C ASN A 163 -1.13 -1.15 -11.07
N ILE A 164 -0.57 0.04 -11.04
CA ILE A 164 0.68 0.40 -11.74
C ILE A 164 1.63 1.00 -10.73
N GLU A 165 2.83 0.43 -10.64
CA GLU A 165 3.88 0.93 -9.77
C GLU A 165 5.20 1.03 -10.50
N SER A 166 5.88 2.19 -10.38
CA SER A 166 7.24 2.41 -10.89
C SER A 166 8.14 2.87 -9.76
N ARG A 167 9.26 2.19 -9.60
CA ARG A 167 10.31 2.54 -8.62
C ARG A 167 11.63 2.69 -9.35
N ASP A 168 12.26 3.84 -9.18
CA ASP A 168 13.51 4.20 -9.81
C ASP A 168 14.57 4.53 -8.75
N PHE A 169 15.78 4.00 -8.91
CA PHE A 169 16.86 4.19 -7.94
C PHE A 169 18.14 4.61 -8.61
N TRP A 170 18.76 5.65 -8.05
CA TRP A 170 20.01 6.21 -8.54
C TRP A 170 21.04 6.26 -7.41
N SER A 171 22.15 5.53 -7.56
CA SER A 171 23.31 5.68 -6.69
C SER A 171 24.00 7.01 -7.00
N LEU A 172 23.91 7.97 -6.09
CA LEU A 172 24.64 9.24 -6.21
C LEU A 172 26.12 9.04 -5.89
N ASN A 173 26.42 8.14 -4.98
CA ASN A 173 27.74 7.61 -4.68
C ASN A 173 27.62 6.29 -3.89
N LYS A 174 28.74 5.75 -3.39
CA LYS A 174 28.75 4.47 -2.65
C LYS A 174 27.89 4.43 -1.38
N ASN A 175 27.51 5.58 -0.83
CA ASN A 175 26.77 5.70 0.44
C ASN A 175 25.41 6.41 0.30
N MET A 176 25.12 6.98 -0.86
CA MET A 176 23.94 7.82 -1.07
C MET A 176 23.12 7.29 -2.23
N VAL A 177 21.81 7.21 -2.02
CA VAL A 177 20.82 6.76 -3.01
C VAL A 177 19.68 7.75 -3.06
N LEU A 178 19.22 8.05 -4.26
CA LEU A 178 17.96 8.72 -4.51
C LEU A 178 16.97 7.68 -5.03
N GLY A 179 15.82 7.57 -4.43
CA GLY A 179 14.73 6.68 -4.84
C GLY A 179 13.47 7.45 -5.16
N LEU A 180 12.78 7.11 -6.23
CA LEU A 180 11.47 7.62 -6.61
C LEU A 180 10.50 6.45 -6.69
N ASN A 181 9.33 6.59 -6.09
CA ASN A 181 8.22 5.67 -6.28
C ASN A 181 6.98 6.42 -6.78
N ILE A 182 6.35 5.91 -7.83
CA ILE A 182 5.09 6.39 -8.39
C ILE A 182 4.10 5.24 -8.36
N LEU A 183 2.92 5.47 -7.78
CA LEU A 183 1.87 4.49 -7.62
C LEU A 183 0.56 5.03 -8.19
N PHE A 184 -0.06 4.26 -9.06
CA PHE A 184 -1.44 4.46 -9.53
C PHE A 184 -2.25 3.21 -9.23
N ASN A 185 -3.38 3.38 -8.54
CA ASN A 185 -4.37 2.34 -8.30
C ASN A 185 -5.74 2.81 -8.77
N SER A 186 -6.49 1.92 -9.42
CA SER A 186 -7.85 2.18 -9.85
C SER A 186 -8.76 0.99 -9.54
N ASN A 187 -9.92 1.26 -8.96
CA ASN A 187 -10.99 0.29 -8.78
C ASN A 187 -12.22 0.79 -9.53
N THR A 188 -12.63 0.09 -10.59
CA THR A 188 -13.77 0.46 -11.44
C THR A 188 -14.89 -0.56 -11.33
N GLY A 189 -16.11 -0.11 -11.62
CA GLY A 189 -17.32 -0.90 -11.55
C GLY A 189 -18.56 0.00 -11.57
N LYS A 190 -19.73 -0.60 -11.73
CA LYS A 190 -21.00 0.16 -11.74
C LYS A 190 -21.26 0.87 -10.41
N SER A 191 -20.90 0.23 -9.29
CA SER A 191 -21.03 0.76 -7.93
C SER A 191 -19.95 0.15 -7.06
N VAL A 192 -18.79 0.82 -6.94
CA VAL A 192 -17.69 0.36 -6.10
C VAL A 192 -17.99 0.68 -4.64
N PRO A 193 -18.18 -0.33 -3.76
CA PRO A 193 -18.43 -0.09 -2.35
C PRO A 193 -17.25 0.62 -1.67
N PHE A 194 -17.56 1.41 -0.63
CA PHE A 194 -16.57 2.26 0.04
C PHE A 194 -15.36 1.48 0.60
N TYR A 195 -15.52 0.22 0.94
CA TYR A 195 -14.46 -0.63 1.49
C TYR A 195 -13.49 -1.17 0.41
N PHE A 196 -13.87 -1.12 -0.87
CA PHE A 196 -12.95 -1.38 -2.00
C PHE A 196 -12.23 -0.13 -2.49
N LEU A 197 -12.59 1.06 -2.01
CA LEU A 197 -11.96 2.30 -2.47
C LEU A 197 -10.48 2.36 -2.07
N ASN A 198 -9.65 2.90 -2.96
CA ASN A 198 -8.24 3.14 -2.71
C ASN A 198 -8.06 4.17 -1.60
N GLN A 199 -7.05 3.97 -0.76
CA GLN A 199 -6.82 4.73 0.46
C GLN A 199 -5.46 5.41 0.43
N LEU A 200 -5.43 6.73 0.61
CA LEU A 200 -4.20 7.49 0.76
C LEU A 200 -3.61 7.26 2.16
N GLY A 201 -2.29 7.12 2.23
CA GLY A 201 -1.52 6.96 3.45
C GLY A 201 -1.18 5.51 3.80
N SER A 202 0.09 5.27 4.04
CA SER A 202 0.63 4.01 4.55
C SER A 202 2.01 4.25 5.17
N ASP A 203 2.65 3.21 5.67
CA ASP A 203 4.05 3.26 6.12
C ASP A 203 5.05 3.24 4.95
N GLN A 204 4.61 2.96 3.74
CA GLN A 204 5.44 2.93 2.52
C GLN A 204 5.27 4.18 1.66
N MET A 205 4.02 4.62 1.49
CA MET A 205 3.68 5.73 0.60
C MET A 205 2.82 6.75 1.35
N MET A 206 3.10 8.04 1.19
CA MET A 206 2.35 9.14 1.82
C MET A 206 2.37 9.05 3.36
N ARG A 207 3.55 8.74 3.94
CA ARG A 207 3.78 8.69 5.39
C ARG A 207 3.43 10.04 6.03
N GLY A 208 2.73 10.00 7.18
CA GLY A 208 2.16 11.17 7.84
C GLY A 208 0.65 11.25 7.74
N TYR A 209 0.05 10.70 6.66
CA TYR A 209 -1.39 10.54 6.59
C TYR A 209 -1.83 9.23 7.25
N TYR A 210 -2.92 9.29 7.99
CA TYR A 210 -3.60 8.09 8.46
C TYR A 210 -4.15 7.32 7.25
N LYS A 211 -3.93 6.00 7.20
CA LYS A 211 -4.42 5.17 6.10
C LYS A 211 -5.94 5.28 5.97
N GLY A 212 -6.40 5.74 4.81
CA GLY A 212 -7.82 5.99 4.55
C GLY A 212 -8.34 7.34 5.05
N ARG A 213 -7.45 8.30 5.40
CA ARG A 213 -7.84 9.69 5.64
C ARG A 213 -8.56 10.28 4.44
N PHE A 214 -8.10 9.95 3.25
CA PHE A 214 -8.75 10.19 1.98
C PHE A 214 -8.91 8.86 1.25
N ARG A 215 -10.07 8.63 0.64
CA ARG A 215 -10.34 7.42 -0.15
C ARG A 215 -11.26 7.72 -1.31
N ASP A 216 -10.96 7.14 -2.47
CA ASP A 216 -11.80 7.20 -3.67
C ASP A 216 -11.46 6.01 -4.58
N ARG A 217 -12.09 5.92 -5.75
CA ARG A 217 -11.89 4.82 -6.70
C ARG A 217 -10.47 4.76 -7.22
N ASP A 218 -9.87 5.91 -7.47
CA ASP A 218 -8.53 6.05 -8.03
C ASP A 218 -7.60 6.71 -7.01
N LEU A 219 -6.33 6.32 -7.04
CA LEU A 219 -5.24 6.87 -6.24
C LEU A 219 -4.04 7.08 -7.14
N LEU A 220 -3.50 8.30 -7.17
CA LEU A 220 -2.18 8.60 -7.72
C LEU A 220 -1.32 9.20 -6.62
N ALA A 221 -0.15 8.63 -6.42
CA ALA A 221 0.82 9.12 -5.43
C ALA A 221 2.25 8.99 -5.94
N SER A 222 3.10 9.91 -5.54
CA SER A 222 4.54 9.87 -5.78
C SER A 222 5.32 10.20 -4.52
N GLN A 223 6.49 9.60 -4.35
CA GLN A 223 7.36 9.86 -3.21
C GLN A 223 8.82 9.76 -3.63
N LEU A 224 9.57 10.80 -3.34
CA LEU A 224 11.03 10.88 -3.48
C LEU A 224 11.67 10.65 -2.13
N GLU A 225 12.74 9.84 -2.08
CA GLU A 225 13.46 9.54 -0.84
C GLU A 225 14.97 9.60 -1.09
N TYR A 226 15.67 10.41 -0.30
CA TYR A 226 17.13 10.46 -0.27
C TYR A 226 17.62 9.67 0.93
N ARG A 227 18.43 8.65 0.69
CA ARG A 227 19.03 7.74 1.68
C ARG A 227 20.52 7.95 1.78
N TRP A 228 21.04 8.05 3.00
CA TRP A 228 22.46 8.20 3.28
C TRP A 228 22.91 7.23 4.36
N LEU A 229 23.78 6.28 3.99
CA LEU A 229 24.48 5.40 4.92
C LEU A 229 25.78 6.04 5.36
N PHE A 230 25.86 6.59 6.55
CA PHE A 230 27.09 7.18 7.07
C PHE A 230 28.04 6.13 7.66
N CYS A 231 27.58 4.91 7.93
CA CYS A 231 28.40 3.74 8.19
C CYS A 231 27.70 2.48 7.61
N PRO A 232 28.37 1.30 7.58
CA PRO A 232 27.81 0.11 6.92
C PRO A 232 26.44 -0.35 7.44
N ARG A 233 26.08 0.00 8.68
CA ARG A 233 24.84 -0.43 9.31
C ARG A 233 23.86 0.68 9.61
N LEU A 234 24.31 1.93 9.63
CA LEU A 234 23.46 3.04 10.07
C LEU A 234 23.33 4.07 8.95
N GLY A 235 22.11 4.56 8.80
CA GLY A 235 21.77 5.58 7.83
C GLY A 235 20.63 6.46 8.30
N LEU A 236 20.46 7.51 7.53
CA LEU A 236 19.36 8.45 7.63
C LEU A 236 18.68 8.56 6.27
N ASP A 237 17.44 8.93 6.28
CA ASP A 237 16.70 9.33 5.09
C ASP A 237 15.91 10.60 5.32
N VAL A 238 15.62 11.28 4.22
CA VAL A 238 14.61 12.32 4.13
C VAL A 238 13.73 12.02 2.93
N PHE A 239 12.45 12.28 3.06
CA PHE A 239 11.50 12.01 2.00
C PHE A 239 10.47 13.12 1.87
N GLY A 240 9.95 13.26 0.67
CA GLY A 240 8.80 14.09 0.34
C GLY A 240 7.98 13.45 -0.75
N GLY A 241 6.70 13.72 -0.76
CA GLY A 241 5.80 13.15 -1.74
C GLY A 241 4.50 13.91 -1.83
N GLU A 242 3.69 13.47 -2.75
CA GLU A 242 2.36 14.01 -2.98
C GLU A 242 1.42 12.91 -3.46
N GLY A 243 0.14 13.03 -3.13
CA GLY A 243 -0.86 12.05 -3.56
C GLY A 243 -2.26 12.62 -3.57
N GLN A 244 -3.10 12.03 -4.40
CA GLN A 244 -4.49 12.40 -4.57
C GLN A 244 -5.35 11.15 -4.74
N VAL A 245 -6.55 11.17 -4.16
CA VAL A 245 -7.62 10.22 -4.50
C VAL A 245 -8.68 10.93 -5.36
N PHE A 246 -9.25 10.23 -6.34
CA PHE A 246 -10.23 10.77 -7.27
C PHE A 246 -11.11 9.66 -7.87
N GLY A 247 -12.00 10.03 -8.83
CA GLY A 247 -12.88 9.06 -9.50
C GLY A 247 -14.35 9.34 -9.18
N ASN A 248 -14.75 9.40 -7.90
CA ASN A 248 -16.01 10.01 -7.48
C ASN A 248 -15.85 11.53 -7.39
N THR A 249 -14.64 11.99 -7.02
CA THR A 249 -14.22 13.39 -7.12
C THR A 249 -13.39 13.62 -8.39
N ARG A 250 -13.37 14.85 -8.91
CA ARG A 250 -12.61 15.19 -10.11
C ARG A 250 -11.10 15.19 -9.81
N PHE A 251 -10.30 14.65 -10.73
CA PHE A 251 -8.85 14.83 -10.73
C PHE A 251 -8.47 16.29 -11.01
N ALA A 252 -7.60 16.87 -10.20
CA ALA A 252 -7.05 18.19 -10.42
C ALA A 252 -5.62 18.27 -9.82
N VAL A 253 -4.68 18.84 -10.57
CA VAL A 253 -3.28 18.95 -10.12
C VAL A 253 -3.16 19.79 -8.84
N SER A 254 -4.01 20.78 -8.63
CA SER A 254 -4.07 21.60 -7.41
C SER A 254 -4.53 20.87 -6.16
N GLU A 255 -5.04 19.64 -6.30
CA GLU A 255 -5.64 18.86 -5.23
C GLU A 255 -4.70 17.81 -4.63
N PHE A 256 -3.46 17.75 -5.09
CA PHE A 256 -2.45 16.88 -4.50
C PHE A 256 -2.18 17.26 -3.05
N LYS A 257 -2.06 16.24 -2.22
CA LYS A 257 -1.80 16.33 -0.78
C LYS A 257 -0.32 16.08 -0.54
N PRO A 258 0.49 17.09 -0.17
CA PRO A 258 1.91 16.87 0.05
C PRO A 258 2.18 16.25 1.42
N ASN A 259 3.26 15.46 1.49
CA ASN A 259 3.83 14.97 2.73
C ASN A 259 5.35 15.10 2.72
N TYR A 260 5.96 15.08 3.91
CA TYR A 260 7.41 15.04 4.08
C TYR A 260 7.77 14.38 5.40
N GLY A 261 9.03 14.01 5.52
CA GLY A 261 9.54 13.41 6.74
C GLY A 261 11.00 13.03 6.67
N PHE A 262 11.42 12.38 7.72
CA PHE A 262 12.77 11.85 7.86
C PHE A 262 12.76 10.57 8.68
N GLY A 263 13.84 9.80 8.59
CA GLY A 263 13.93 8.57 9.32
C GLY A 263 15.34 8.10 9.57
N GLY A 264 15.44 7.05 10.39
CA GLY A 264 16.66 6.31 10.68
C GLY A 264 16.63 4.92 10.09
N ARG A 265 17.78 4.43 9.70
CA ARG A 265 17.98 3.10 9.10
C ARG A 265 19.01 2.31 9.90
N TYR A 266 18.69 1.05 10.17
CA TYR A 266 19.61 0.08 10.70
C TYR A 266 19.62 -1.18 9.84
N ILE A 267 20.73 -1.43 9.13
CA ILE A 267 20.88 -2.67 8.36
C ILE A 267 21.15 -3.81 9.33
N PHE A 268 20.11 -4.56 9.61
CA PHE A 268 20.11 -5.68 10.55
C PHE A 268 20.94 -6.84 10.01
N ASP A 269 20.72 -7.23 8.74
CA ASP A 269 21.49 -8.28 8.08
C ASP A 269 22.22 -7.72 6.86
N LEU A 270 23.55 -7.64 6.95
CA LEU A 270 24.41 -7.14 5.87
C LEU A 270 24.47 -8.05 4.64
N LYS A 271 24.11 -9.33 4.76
CA LYS A 271 24.14 -10.27 3.62
C LYS A 271 22.93 -10.07 2.71
N SER A 272 21.76 -9.91 3.29
CA SER A 272 20.52 -9.68 2.57
C SER A 272 20.17 -8.19 2.43
N ASN A 273 20.90 -7.29 3.11
CA ASN A 273 20.60 -5.88 3.29
C ASN A 273 19.22 -5.64 3.92
N LEU A 274 18.81 -6.53 4.84
CA LEU A 274 17.55 -6.36 5.56
C LEU A 274 17.66 -5.20 6.56
N THR A 275 16.76 -4.24 6.42
CA THR A 275 16.80 -2.97 7.14
C THR A 275 15.65 -2.88 8.15
N ILE A 276 15.93 -2.34 9.33
CA ILE A 276 14.91 -1.82 10.25
C ILE A 276 14.88 -0.31 10.05
N ARG A 277 13.71 0.25 9.85
CA ARG A 277 13.51 1.68 9.69
C ARG A 277 12.58 2.25 10.76
N ILE A 278 12.88 3.49 11.18
CA ILE A 278 12.01 4.30 12.02
C ILE A 278 11.84 5.64 11.31
N ASP A 279 10.62 5.95 10.90
CA ASP A 279 10.31 7.15 10.15
C ASP A 279 9.35 8.05 10.92
N TYR A 280 9.56 9.35 10.84
CA TYR A 280 8.59 10.37 11.20
C TYR A 280 8.07 11.01 9.91
N GLY A 281 6.77 10.96 9.69
CA GLY A 281 6.12 11.58 8.55
C GLY A 281 5.08 12.60 8.96
N ARG A 282 4.95 13.66 8.17
CA ARG A 282 3.96 14.72 8.32
C ARG A 282 3.18 14.93 7.04
N GLY A 283 1.85 14.79 7.12
CA GLY A 283 0.92 15.12 6.04
C GLY A 283 0.36 16.51 6.21
N LEU A 284 0.42 17.32 5.16
CA LEU A 284 -0.17 18.65 5.18
C LEU A 284 -1.68 18.55 4.93
N GLN A 285 -2.46 19.25 5.75
CA GLN A 285 -3.91 19.26 5.67
C GLN A 285 -4.40 20.51 4.94
N PRO A 286 -5.64 20.48 4.42
CA PRO A 286 -6.31 21.70 3.97
C PRO A 286 -6.27 22.82 5.00
N GLU A 287 -6.37 24.04 4.53
CA GLU A 287 -6.40 25.21 5.39
C GLU A 287 -7.50 25.12 6.46
N GLY A 288 -7.16 25.46 7.71
CA GLY A 288 -8.07 25.36 8.85
C GLY A 288 -8.13 23.99 9.54
N GLU A 289 -7.46 22.96 9.01
CA GLU A 289 -7.36 21.65 9.65
C GLU A 289 -6.03 21.43 10.36
N LYS A 290 -6.07 20.66 11.47
CA LYS A 290 -4.83 20.28 12.20
C LYS A 290 -3.97 19.37 11.33
N THR A 291 -2.68 19.69 11.25
CA THR A 291 -1.69 18.84 10.62
C THR A 291 -1.61 17.48 11.33
N ILE A 292 -1.52 16.41 10.55
CA ILE A 292 -1.34 15.05 11.08
C ILE A 292 0.08 14.57 10.86
N SER A 293 0.56 13.75 11.79
CA SER A 293 1.86 13.13 11.71
C SER A 293 1.79 11.69 12.23
N GLY A 294 2.77 10.88 11.85
CA GLY A 294 2.90 9.50 12.30
C GLY A 294 4.35 9.11 12.48
N VAL A 295 4.56 8.17 13.40
CA VAL A 295 5.83 7.45 13.57
C VAL A 295 5.61 6.02 13.07
N TYR A 296 6.52 5.54 12.26
CA TYR A 296 6.46 4.23 11.63
C TYR A 296 7.70 3.42 11.99
N LEU A 297 7.49 2.21 12.48
CA LEU A 297 8.55 1.21 12.68
C LEU A 297 8.28 0.06 11.72
N SER A 298 9.20 -0.23 10.83
CA SER A 298 9.00 -1.24 9.79
C SER A 298 10.28 -2.03 9.52
N LEU A 299 10.10 -3.24 9.02
CA LEU A 299 11.16 -4.09 8.49
C LEU A 299 11.19 -3.96 6.97
N GLY A 300 12.36 -3.71 6.40
CA GLY A 300 12.55 -3.38 4.98
C GLY A 300 12.44 -1.88 4.70
N GLU A 301 12.81 -1.48 3.48
CA GLU A 301 12.67 -0.11 3.00
C GLU A 301 11.22 0.22 2.64
N ALA A 302 10.92 1.50 2.45
CA ALA A 302 9.58 1.94 2.09
C ALA A 302 9.20 1.48 0.67
N PHE A 303 10.20 1.42 -0.24
CA PHE A 303 10.05 0.93 -1.61
C PHE A 303 11.39 0.53 -2.22
#